data_6d39a9db7601b9e66e3ab13dda7b45f8
#
_entry.id   6d39a9db7601b9e66e3ab13dda7b45f8
#
_cell.length_a   1.000
_cell.length_b   1.000
_cell.length_c   1.000
_cell.angle_alpha   90.00
_cell.angle_beta   90.00
_cell.angle_gamma   90.00
#
_symmetry.space_group_name_H-M   'P 1'
#
loop_
_entity.id
_entity.type
_entity.pdbx_description
1 polymer ?
#
loop_
_entity_poly.entity_id
_entity_poly.type
_entity_poly.pdbx_seq_one_letter_code
_entity_poly.pdbx_strand_id
1 'polypeptide(L)'
;FSVTIISSMLLSVVVALILTPVLCASLLKPVAAGHEAAENANPLLRPFFLWFDRVFFRLRDRYVGMVGHSLSRTKRYIAVFLVIIVIMGVLFLRMPTAYLPDEDQGIVLAQVMMPTGSTIEQTLEISRDINQYFKANEKDSVADVMTLTGVSFSGRSQNNGMVFAKLKDWDLRDAEEQKAPNIALRATMAFSQIRNALVYAFTPPAVMELGMSKGFDFQLLDRGGLGHQALMDAQNQLLGIISKDPRVTKVRPNSREDVPEYRIDVDWKKAGSLGIPITSIHTTLSAAFGSAYINEFVQGGRVKRVYVQADAPYRMLPKDLEKIYVRNTKGEMVPFASFATGHWTSGAPQLNRFNGFPSINIWGEPAPGRSTGEAMQAMEEAVAQLPQGIGFDWTGLSYQERMSSSQAPLLYAFSVFVIFLCLAALYESWTIPISILLVLPLGVIGGIIASSLRGMANDVYFQIALLTTLGLTTKNAILIVQFAKGSVEQGMGLIEATLKGVKLRFRPIVMTSLAFGFGILPLTFTTGAGAGAQNAIGTGVLGGMITATILVLIFVPLFYVLIEKIFGRKHKQTFTSPEDTPPSEVK
;
A
#
# COMPACT_ATOMS: atom_id res chain seq x y z
N PHE A 1 11.49 -4.25 -6.94
CA PHE A 1 12.03 -2.93 -6.61
C PHE A 1 13.51 -3.00 -6.20
N SER A 2 13.87 -3.73 -5.15
CA SER A 2 15.26 -3.83 -4.66
C SER A 2 16.22 -4.36 -5.71
N VAL A 3 15.85 -5.43 -6.43
CA VAL A 3 16.66 -5.99 -7.54
C VAL A 3 16.88 -4.96 -8.65
N THR A 4 15.83 -4.21 -9.01
CA THR A 4 15.92 -3.16 -10.04
C THR A 4 16.89 -2.05 -9.64
N ILE A 5 16.81 -1.58 -8.39
CA ILE A 5 17.73 -0.55 -7.89
C ILE A 5 19.18 -1.08 -7.84
N ILE A 6 19.40 -2.28 -7.31
CA ILE A 6 20.75 -2.87 -7.23
C ILE A 6 21.34 -3.01 -8.63
N SER A 7 20.59 -3.57 -9.58
CA SER A 7 21.05 -3.73 -10.97
C SER A 7 21.36 -2.40 -11.62
N SER A 8 20.51 -1.39 -11.44
CA SER A 8 20.70 -0.02 -11.93
C SER A 8 21.96 0.63 -11.35
N MET A 9 22.19 0.47 -10.05
CA MET A 9 23.38 1.00 -9.38
C MET A 9 24.66 0.31 -9.84
N LEU A 10 24.66 -1.01 -10.02
CA LEU A 10 25.80 -1.75 -10.55
C LEU A 10 26.15 -1.30 -11.97
N LEU A 11 25.17 -1.19 -12.85
CA LEU A 11 25.37 -0.67 -14.21
C LEU A 11 25.89 0.76 -14.18
N SER A 12 25.37 1.62 -13.30
CA SER A 12 25.84 2.99 -13.13
C SER A 12 27.30 3.07 -12.73
N VAL A 13 27.77 2.17 -11.83
CA VAL A 13 29.18 2.09 -11.44
C VAL A 13 30.06 1.70 -12.64
N VAL A 14 29.64 0.68 -13.41
CA VAL A 14 30.38 0.23 -14.61
C VAL A 14 30.48 1.36 -15.63
N VAL A 15 29.38 2.06 -15.92
CA VAL A 15 29.36 3.21 -16.85
C VAL A 15 30.27 4.34 -16.34
N ALA A 16 30.20 4.65 -15.04
CA ALA A 16 31.02 5.72 -14.47
C ALA A 16 32.52 5.42 -14.50
N LEU A 17 32.91 4.17 -14.29
CA LEU A 17 34.34 3.79 -14.27
C LEU A 17 34.95 3.55 -15.66
N ILE A 18 34.15 3.08 -16.61
CA ILE A 18 34.65 2.68 -17.94
C ILE A 18 34.24 3.72 -18.99
N LEU A 19 32.94 3.92 -19.20
CA LEU A 19 32.44 4.71 -20.33
C LEU A 19 32.69 6.22 -20.14
N THR A 20 32.41 6.73 -18.94
CA THR A 20 32.53 8.18 -18.68
C THR A 20 33.94 8.71 -18.88
N PRO A 21 35.02 8.10 -18.36
CA PRO A 21 36.38 8.58 -18.62
C PRO A 21 36.75 8.54 -20.09
N VAL A 22 36.38 7.49 -20.83
CA VAL A 22 36.63 7.35 -22.27
C VAL A 22 35.93 8.45 -23.08
N LEU A 23 34.63 8.69 -22.76
CA LEU A 23 33.89 9.77 -23.44
C LEU A 23 34.44 11.15 -23.09
N CYS A 24 34.84 11.38 -21.84
CA CYS A 24 35.46 12.64 -21.45
C CYS A 24 36.78 12.86 -22.19
N ALA A 25 37.62 11.86 -22.32
CA ALA A 25 38.89 11.93 -23.02
C ALA A 25 38.74 12.13 -24.53
N SER A 26 37.67 11.55 -25.14
CA SER A 26 37.46 11.58 -26.59
C SER A 26 36.64 12.79 -27.06
N LEU A 27 35.65 13.24 -26.26
CA LEU A 27 34.69 14.28 -26.68
C LEU A 27 34.99 15.67 -26.13
N LEU A 28 35.62 15.76 -24.94
CA LEU A 28 35.89 17.04 -24.32
C LEU A 28 37.17 17.65 -24.83
N LYS A 29 37.10 18.89 -25.27
CA LYS A 29 38.29 19.67 -25.63
C LYS A 29 39.01 20.15 -24.37
N PRO A 30 40.35 20.13 -24.32
CA PRO A 30 41.09 20.65 -23.20
C PRO A 30 40.82 22.17 -23.04
N VAL A 31 40.37 22.54 -21.85
CA VAL A 31 40.17 23.97 -21.50
C VAL A 31 41.42 24.44 -20.76
N ALA A 32 42.08 25.47 -21.28
CA ALA A 32 43.24 26.06 -20.63
C ALA A 32 42.86 26.63 -19.25
N ALA A 33 43.72 26.41 -18.27
CA ALA A 33 43.50 26.90 -16.92
C ALA A 33 43.38 28.44 -16.91
N GLY A 34 42.22 28.95 -16.49
CA GLY A 34 41.96 30.39 -16.43
C GLY A 34 40.98 30.95 -17.45
N HIS A 35 40.58 30.16 -18.48
CA HIS A 35 39.55 30.59 -19.43
C HIS A 35 38.18 30.08 -18.97
N GLU A 36 37.25 30.99 -18.72
CA GLU A 36 35.87 30.66 -18.42
C GLU A 36 35.21 29.99 -19.63
N ALA A 37 34.40 28.94 -19.40
CA ALA A 37 33.71 28.21 -20.48
C ALA A 37 32.86 29.13 -21.40
N ALA A 38 32.52 30.33 -20.92
CA ALA A 38 31.77 31.35 -21.63
C ALA A 38 32.56 32.02 -22.79
N GLU A 39 33.91 32.00 -22.76
CA GLU A 39 34.72 32.64 -23.83
C GLU A 39 34.73 31.82 -25.11
N ASN A 40 34.64 30.49 -25.01
CA ASN A 40 34.62 29.56 -26.13
C ASN A 40 33.21 29.13 -26.56
N ALA A 41 32.16 29.71 -25.98
CA ALA A 41 30.78 29.37 -26.29
C ALA A 41 30.28 30.05 -27.55
N ASN A 42 29.35 29.40 -28.26
CA ASN A 42 28.65 29.95 -29.41
C ASN A 42 28.10 31.36 -29.07
N PRO A 43 28.30 32.39 -29.93
CA PRO A 43 27.90 33.78 -29.64
C PRO A 43 26.45 33.94 -29.16
N LEU A 44 25.53 33.11 -29.64
CA LEU A 44 24.11 33.08 -29.24
C LEU A 44 23.89 32.63 -27.81
N LEU A 45 24.71 31.72 -27.27
CA LEU A 45 24.59 31.15 -25.93
C LEU A 45 25.48 31.83 -24.88
N ARG A 46 26.43 32.64 -25.34
CA ARG A 46 27.38 33.36 -24.47
C ARG A 46 26.71 34.22 -23.40
N PRO A 47 25.67 35.04 -23.66
CA PRO A 47 25.02 35.83 -22.63
C PRO A 47 24.33 34.97 -21.56
N PHE A 48 23.78 33.80 -21.94
CA PHE A 48 23.19 32.83 -21.00
C PHE A 48 24.25 32.24 -20.08
N PHE A 49 25.39 31.79 -20.63
CA PHE A 49 26.46 31.22 -19.80
C PHE A 49 27.08 32.25 -18.86
N LEU A 50 27.29 33.49 -19.28
CA LEU A 50 27.80 34.58 -18.45
C LEU A 50 26.80 34.95 -17.33
N TRP A 51 25.51 34.95 -17.63
CA TRP A 51 24.48 35.17 -16.61
C TRP A 51 24.44 34.00 -15.59
N PHE A 52 24.46 32.76 -16.07
CA PHE A 52 24.48 31.56 -15.26
C PHE A 52 25.70 31.54 -14.32
N ASP A 53 26.90 31.75 -14.85
CA ASP A 53 28.12 31.75 -14.04
C ASP A 53 28.08 32.87 -13.00
N ARG A 54 27.61 34.06 -13.33
CA ARG A 54 27.47 35.17 -12.39
C ARG A 54 26.48 34.85 -11.24
N VAL A 55 25.36 34.23 -11.56
CA VAL A 55 24.37 33.81 -10.57
C VAL A 55 24.95 32.69 -9.72
N PHE A 56 25.58 31.72 -10.35
CA PHE A 56 26.16 30.56 -9.69
C PHE A 56 27.28 30.95 -8.70
N PHE A 57 28.24 31.76 -9.12
CA PHE A 57 29.34 32.22 -8.26
C PHE A 57 28.81 33.05 -7.09
N ARG A 58 27.82 33.90 -7.31
CA ARG A 58 27.19 34.69 -6.26
C ARG A 58 26.47 33.79 -5.24
N LEU A 59 25.80 32.74 -5.71
CA LEU A 59 25.12 31.76 -4.84
C LEU A 59 26.12 30.93 -4.04
N ARG A 60 27.20 30.47 -4.67
CA ARG A 60 28.31 29.74 -4.02
C ARG A 60 28.95 30.57 -2.91
N ASP A 61 29.28 31.83 -3.19
CA ASP A 61 29.98 32.67 -2.21
C ASP A 61 29.07 33.03 -1.04
N ARG A 62 27.78 33.28 -1.27
CA ARG A 62 26.77 33.38 -0.21
C ARG A 62 26.69 32.13 0.64
N TYR A 63 26.68 30.97 0.00
CA TYR A 63 26.63 29.68 0.68
C TYR A 63 27.88 29.46 1.56
N VAL A 64 29.08 29.68 1.04
CA VAL A 64 30.31 29.56 1.81
C VAL A 64 30.30 30.51 3.02
N GLY A 65 29.83 31.75 2.84
CA GLY A 65 29.63 32.70 3.94
C GLY A 65 28.62 32.20 4.99
N MET A 66 27.51 31.59 4.57
CA MET A 66 26.52 31.02 5.46
C MET A 66 27.10 29.85 6.27
N VAL A 67 27.86 28.96 5.64
CA VAL A 67 28.55 27.86 6.35
C VAL A 67 29.58 28.41 7.33
N GLY A 68 30.38 29.44 6.97
CA GLY A 68 31.29 30.10 7.87
C GLY A 68 30.59 30.69 9.12
N HIS A 69 29.42 31.32 8.91
CA HIS A 69 28.57 31.81 9.98
C HIS A 69 28.01 30.69 10.87
N SER A 70 27.60 29.55 10.26
CA SER A 70 27.10 28.39 11.01
C SER A 70 28.18 27.79 11.92
N LEU A 71 29.40 27.68 11.42
CA LEU A 71 30.55 27.19 12.17
C LEU A 71 30.93 28.12 13.35
N SER A 72 30.75 29.44 13.22
CA SER A 72 31.00 30.39 14.30
C SER A 72 29.91 30.37 15.39
N ARG A 73 28.66 29.97 15.02
CA ARG A 73 27.51 29.95 15.94
C ARG A 73 26.94 28.53 16.13
N THR A 74 27.81 27.55 16.25
CA THR A 74 27.48 26.11 16.29
C THR A 74 26.33 25.77 17.25
N LYS A 75 26.32 26.33 18.48
CA LYS A 75 25.25 26.06 19.46
C LYS A 75 23.84 26.45 18.97
N ARG A 76 23.71 27.57 18.23
CA ARG A 76 22.40 27.99 17.69
C ARG A 76 21.92 27.08 16.59
N TYR A 77 22.80 26.67 15.68
CA TYR A 77 22.46 25.77 14.59
C TYR A 77 22.14 24.36 15.09
N ILE A 78 22.79 23.88 16.18
CA ILE A 78 22.38 22.62 16.84
C ILE A 78 20.97 22.75 17.42
N ALA A 79 20.64 23.89 18.07
CA ALA A 79 19.27 24.10 18.55
C ALA A 79 18.24 24.09 17.41
N VAL A 80 18.53 24.72 16.28
CA VAL A 80 17.69 24.67 15.08
C VAL A 80 17.55 23.23 14.57
N PHE A 81 18.63 22.45 14.54
CA PHE A 81 18.58 21.04 14.16
C PHE A 81 17.66 20.23 15.08
N LEU A 82 17.77 20.41 16.40
CA LEU A 82 16.90 19.73 17.36
C LEU A 82 15.42 20.10 17.17
N VAL A 83 15.12 21.37 16.89
CA VAL A 83 13.77 21.82 16.55
C VAL A 83 13.27 21.12 15.28
N ILE A 84 14.10 21.01 14.23
CA ILE A 84 13.77 20.28 13.00
C ILE A 84 13.44 18.82 13.31
N ILE A 85 14.22 18.14 14.16
CA ILE A 85 13.98 16.75 14.57
C ILE A 85 12.64 16.61 15.30
N VAL A 86 12.34 17.54 16.23
CA VAL A 86 11.04 17.52 16.94
C VAL A 86 9.87 17.72 15.98
N ILE A 87 9.97 18.70 15.07
CA ILE A 87 8.95 18.93 14.05
C ILE A 87 8.78 17.70 13.16
N MET A 88 9.87 17.09 12.74
CA MET A 88 9.84 15.85 11.95
C MET A 88 9.09 14.74 12.69
N GLY A 89 9.41 14.51 13.97
CA GLY A 89 8.74 13.50 14.79
C GLY A 89 7.23 13.76 14.91
N VAL A 90 6.84 15.01 15.20
CA VAL A 90 5.42 15.38 15.30
C VAL A 90 4.68 15.20 13.98
N LEU A 91 5.27 15.60 12.85
CA LEU A 91 4.68 15.43 11.53
C LEU A 91 4.56 13.94 11.15
N PHE A 92 5.59 13.15 11.44
CA PHE A 92 5.58 11.72 11.17
C PHE A 92 4.47 10.98 11.95
N LEU A 93 4.30 11.31 13.23
CA LEU A 93 3.25 10.74 14.09
C LEU A 93 1.84 11.17 13.68
N ARG A 94 1.70 12.33 13.03
CA ARG A 94 0.40 12.83 12.53
C ARG A 94 0.06 12.35 11.13
N MET A 95 1.00 11.75 10.43
CA MET A 95 0.79 11.27 9.07
C MET A 95 -0.13 10.05 9.10
N PRO A 96 -1.24 10.04 8.34
CA PRO A 96 -2.13 8.88 8.27
C PRO A 96 -1.37 7.65 7.74
N THR A 97 -1.61 6.49 8.33
CA THR A 97 -1.00 5.23 7.90
C THR A 97 -1.90 4.49 6.93
N ALA A 98 -1.29 3.82 5.95
CA ALA A 98 -1.97 2.92 5.04
C ALA A 98 -0.98 1.83 4.60
N TYR A 99 -1.46 0.68 4.13
CA TYR A 99 -0.56 -0.32 3.54
C TYR A 99 -0.15 0.05 2.12
N LEU A 100 -1.11 0.31 1.26
CA LEU A 100 -0.93 0.72 -0.13
C LEU A 100 -1.76 1.98 -0.42
N PRO A 101 -1.35 2.81 -1.38
CA PRO A 101 -2.15 3.94 -1.84
C PRO A 101 -3.36 3.45 -2.64
N ASP A 102 -4.38 4.30 -2.71
CA ASP A 102 -5.52 4.08 -3.58
C ASP A 102 -5.11 4.15 -5.05
N GLU A 103 -5.54 3.16 -5.84
CA GLU A 103 -5.27 3.06 -7.27
C GLU A 103 -6.56 3.09 -8.09
N ASP A 104 -6.56 3.84 -9.17
CA ASP A 104 -7.59 3.72 -10.20
C ASP A 104 -7.19 2.61 -11.19
N GLN A 105 -7.74 1.42 -11.01
CA GLN A 105 -7.44 0.25 -11.84
C GLN A 105 -8.25 0.20 -13.15
N GLY A 106 -9.00 1.24 -13.47
CA GLY A 106 -9.82 1.28 -14.68
C GLY A 106 -11.03 0.36 -14.64
N ILE A 107 -11.48 -0.04 -13.43
CA ILE A 107 -12.65 -0.90 -13.24
C ILE A 107 -13.46 -0.45 -12.01
N VAL A 108 -14.78 -0.52 -12.14
CA VAL A 108 -15.71 -0.39 -11.03
C VAL A 108 -16.49 -1.70 -10.90
N LEU A 109 -16.58 -2.20 -9.68
CA LEU A 109 -17.33 -3.39 -9.33
C LEU A 109 -18.66 -2.98 -8.69
N ALA A 110 -19.73 -3.72 -8.97
CA ALA A 110 -20.96 -3.60 -8.20
C ALA A 110 -21.42 -4.97 -7.73
N GLN A 111 -21.83 -5.05 -6.46
CA GLN A 111 -22.39 -6.26 -5.88
C GLN A 111 -23.88 -6.09 -5.70
N VAL A 112 -24.62 -7.10 -6.16
CA VAL A 112 -26.07 -7.21 -6.03
C VAL A 112 -26.39 -8.28 -5.00
N MET A 113 -27.19 -7.93 -4.01
CA MET A 113 -27.67 -8.87 -2.98
C MET A 113 -29.19 -8.72 -2.89
N MET A 114 -29.90 -9.75 -3.37
CA MET A 114 -31.34 -9.83 -3.29
C MET A 114 -31.76 -10.47 -1.96
N PRO A 115 -32.99 -10.23 -1.46
CA PRO A 115 -33.53 -10.96 -0.33
C PRO A 115 -33.46 -12.48 -0.52
N THR A 116 -33.37 -13.18 0.59
CA THR A 116 -33.38 -14.66 0.60
C THR A 116 -34.64 -15.19 -0.05
N GLY A 117 -34.49 -16.22 -0.90
CA GLY A 117 -35.59 -16.80 -1.66
C GLY A 117 -35.83 -16.17 -3.04
N SER A 118 -35.11 -15.07 -3.36
CA SER A 118 -35.18 -14.50 -4.73
C SER A 118 -34.63 -15.45 -5.77
N THR A 119 -35.29 -15.50 -6.93
CA THR A 119 -34.88 -16.35 -8.06
C THR A 119 -33.72 -15.73 -8.85
N ILE A 120 -33.06 -16.54 -9.64
CA ILE A 120 -31.98 -16.07 -10.50
C ILE A 120 -32.46 -15.08 -11.55
N GLU A 121 -33.71 -15.21 -12.01
CA GLU A 121 -34.37 -14.31 -12.98
C GLU A 121 -34.54 -12.92 -12.38
N GLN A 122 -35.00 -12.84 -11.12
CA GLN A 122 -35.15 -11.57 -10.41
C GLN A 122 -33.77 -10.89 -10.21
N THR A 123 -32.74 -11.67 -9.84
CA THR A 123 -31.38 -11.16 -9.72
C THR A 123 -30.82 -10.69 -11.06
N LEU A 124 -31.16 -11.39 -12.16
CA LEU A 124 -30.76 -11.02 -13.50
C LEU A 124 -31.43 -9.70 -13.95
N GLU A 125 -32.69 -9.47 -13.60
CA GLU A 125 -33.40 -8.24 -13.90
C GLU A 125 -32.70 -7.03 -13.26
N ILE A 126 -32.44 -7.08 -11.98
CA ILE A 126 -31.67 -6.04 -11.28
C ILE A 126 -30.27 -5.85 -11.88
N SER A 127 -29.60 -6.96 -12.22
CA SER A 127 -28.28 -6.90 -12.85
C SER A 127 -28.31 -6.21 -14.23
N ARG A 128 -29.40 -6.36 -14.98
CA ARG A 128 -29.63 -5.65 -16.26
C ARG A 128 -29.88 -4.16 -16.05
N ASP A 129 -30.63 -3.77 -15.03
CA ASP A 129 -30.87 -2.37 -14.70
C ASP A 129 -29.56 -1.65 -14.36
N ILE A 130 -28.69 -2.32 -13.59
CA ILE A 130 -27.36 -1.81 -13.26
C ILE A 130 -26.49 -1.67 -14.52
N ASN A 131 -26.51 -2.67 -15.41
CA ASN A 131 -25.80 -2.62 -16.69
C ASN A 131 -26.28 -1.43 -17.53
N GLN A 132 -27.60 -1.23 -17.61
CA GLN A 132 -28.18 -0.11 -18.33
C GLN A 132 -27.80 1.24 -17.70
N TYR A 133 -27.77 1.34 -16.37
CA TYR A 133 -27.31 2.55 -15.68
C TYR A 133 -25.89 2.93 -16.11
N PHE A 134 -24.93 2.02 -16.05
CA PHE A 134 -23.56 2.31 -16.46
C PHE A 134 -23.45 2.71 -17.92
N LYS A 135 -24.20 2.07 -18.82
CA LYS A 135 -24.21 2.40 -20.26
C LYS A 135 -24.87 3.72 -20.59
N ALA A 136 -25.88 4.12 -19.82
CA ALA A 136 -26.64 5.35 -20.06
C ALA A 136 -26.03 6.57 -19.36
N ASN A 137 -25.73 6.44 -18.06
CA ASN A 137 -25.34 7.56 -17.21
C ASN A 137 -23.81 7.78 -17.16
N GLU A 138 -23.02 6.71 -17.35
CA GLU A 138 -21.56 6.77 -17.30
C GLU A 138 -20.90 6.46 -18.67
N LYS A 139 -21.63 6.67 -19.78
CA LYS A 139 -21.19 6.37 -21.16
C LYS A 139 -19.87 7.02 -21.56
N ASP A 140 -19.56 8.18 -20.97
CA ASP A 140 -18.34 8.92 -21.29
C ASP A 140 -17.12 8.30 -20.61
N SER A 141 -17.32 7.59 -19.51
CA SER A 141 -16.27 6.97 -18.68
C SER A 141 -16.20 5.45 -18.81
N VAL A 142 -17.32 4.77 -19.11
CA VAL A 142 -17.41 3.31 -19.18
C VAL A 142 -17.21 2.84 -20.62
N ALA A 143 -16.34 1.83 -20.80
CA ALA A 143 -16.09 1.19 -22.09
C ALA A 143 -17.01 -0.01 -22.31
N ASP A 144 -17.14 -0.88 -21.28
CA ASP A 144 -17.92 -2.09 -21.35
C ASP A 144 -18.42 -2.52 -19.97
N VAL A 145 -19.49 -3.34 -19.94
CA VAL A 145 -20.09 -3.84 -18.70
C VAL A 145 -20.39 -5.31 -18.82
N MET A 146 -19.81 -6.10 -17.91
CA MET A 146 -20.07 -7.53 -17.77
C MET A 146 -20.86 -7.79 -16.49
N THR A 147 -21.88 -8.62 -16.58
CA THR A 147 -22.71 -9.04 -15.45
C THR A 147 -22.60 -10.54 -15.22
N LEU A 148 -22.42 -10.94 -13.96
CA LEU A 148 -22.45 -12.32 -13.50
C LEU A 148 -23.60 -12.48 -12.50
N THR A 149 -24.52 -13.39 -12.78
CA THR A 149 -25.65 -13.68 -11.89
C THR A 149 -25.43 -15.03 -11.21
N GLY A 150 -25.82 -15.16 -9.95
CA GLY A 150 -25.62 -16.36 -9.17
C GLY A 150 -24.26 -16.49 -8.49
N VAL A 151 -23.42 -15.46 -8.53
CA VAL A 151 -22.07 -15.44 -7.95
C VAL A 151 -21.84 -14.13 -7.19
N SER A 152 -21.15 -14.22 -6.06
CA SER A 152 -20.66 -13.07 -5.31
C SER A 152 -19.31 -13.41 -4.64
N PHE A 153 -18.68 -12.44 -4.02
CA PHE A 153 -17.46 -12.67 -3.22
C PHE A 153 -17.70 -13.58 -2.00
N SER A 154 -18.92 -13.61 -1.47
CA SER A 154 -19.32 -14.51 -0.38
C SER A 154 -19.75 -15.91 -0.85
N GLY A 155 -19.65 -16.21 -2.14
CA GLY A 155 -19.93 -17.52 -2.71
C GLY A 155 -21.05 -17.52 -3.76
N ARG A 156 -21.56 -18.71 -4.09
CA ARG A 156 -22.61 -18.90 -5.10
C ARG A 156 -24.00 -18.94 -4.47
N SER A 157 -24.92 -18.14 -4.98
CA SER A 157 -26.34 -18.15 -4.59
C SER A 157 -27.19 -17.45 -5.64
N GLN A 158 -28.41 -17.94 -5.87
CA GLN A 158 -29.32 -17.37 -6.86
C GLN A 158 -29.66 -15.90 -6.61
N ASN A 159 -29.67 -15.47 -5.36
CA ASN A 159 -29.98 -14.11 -4.95
C ASN A 159 -28.78 -13.14 -5.00
N ASN A 160 -27.64 -13.56 -5.55
CA ASN A 160 -26.45 -12.73 -5.65
C ASN A 160 -26.06 -12.48 -7.11
N GLY A 161 -25.49 -11.30 -7.36
CA GLY A 161 -24.92 -10.93 -8.64
C GLY A 161 -23.72 -9.99 -8.50
N MET A 162 -22.90 -9.98 -9.54
CA MET A 162 -21.75 -9.07 -9.65
C MET A 162 -21.77 -8.39 -11.01
N VAL A 163 -21.42 -7.13 -11.03
CA VAL A 163 -21.27 -6.34 -12.24
C VAL A 163 -19.85 -5.78 -12.29
N PHE A 164 -19.22 -5.90 -13.44
CA PHE A 164 -17.89 -5.42 -13.73
C PHE A 164 -18.00 -4.34 -14.80
N ALA A 165 -17.85 -3.08 -14.44
CA ALA A 165 -17.83 -1.97 -15.38
C ALA A 165 -16.37 -1.61 -15.69
N LYS A 166 -15.91 -2.00 -16.88
CA LYS A 166 -14.58 -1.60 -17.40
C LYS A 166 -14.66 -0.15 -17.84
N LEU A 167 -13.76 0.67 -17.33
CA LEU A 167 -13.66 2.08 -17.69
C LEU A 167 -12.81 2.23 -18.96
N LYS A 168 -12.96 3.36 -19.64
CA LYS A 168 -12.10 3.79 -20.75
C LYS A 168 -10.69 4.05 -20.24
N ASP A 169 -9.74 4.15 -21.15
CA ASP A 169 -8.35 4.48 -20.80
C ASP A 169 -8.27 5.83 -20.06
N TRP A 170 -7.30 5.96 -19.19
CA TRP A 170 -7.15 7.12 -18.29
C TRP A 170 -7.03 8.43 -19.07
N ASP A 171 -6.37 8.44 -20.22
CA ASP A 171 -6.21 9.61 -21.09
C ASP A 171 -7.55 10.12 -21.66
N LEU A 172 -8.59 9.30 -21.64
CA LEU A 172 -9.95 9.64 -22.12
C LEU A 172 -10.89 10.07 -20.99
N ARG A 173 -10.41 10.09 -19.73
CA ARG A 173 -11.19 10.42 -18.53
C ARG A 173 -10.36 11.19 -17.50
N ASP A 174 -9.84 12.34 -17.92
CA ASP A 174 -8.97 13.19 -17.11
C ASP A 174 -9.70 13.94 -15.99
N ALA A 175 -11.01 14.17 -16.13
CA ALA A 175 -11.79 14.87 -15.13
C ALA A 175 -11.90 14.08 -13.82
N GLU A 176 -11.80 14.75 -12.69
CA GLU A 176 -11.90 14.14 -11.36
C GLU A 176 -13.18 13.32 -11.19
N GLU A 177 -14.29 13.78 -11.76
CA GLU A 177 -15.59 13.12 -11.74
C GLU A 177 -15.61 11.79 -12.52
N GLN A 178 -14.69 11.61 -13.47
CA GLN A 178 -14.56 10.42 -14.31
C GLN A 178 -13.62 9.36 -13.72
N LYS A 179 -13.01 9.64 -12.56
CA LYS A 179 -12.18 8.65 -11.85
C LYS A 179 -13.05 7.56 -11.22
N ALA A 180 -12.51 6.35 -11.17
CA ALA A 180 -13.22 5.17 -10.68
C ALA A 180 -13.88 5.33 -9.30
N PRO A 181 -13.25 5.97 -8.27
CA PRO A 181 -13.89 6.18 -6.98
C PRO A 181 -15.15 7.06 -7.04
N ASN A 182 -15.14 8.10 -7.87
CA ASN A 182 -16.28 9.02 -8.02
C ASN A 182 -17.43 8.38 -8.80
N ILE A 183 -17.11 7.58 -9.83
CA ILE A 183 -18.11 6.77 -10.55
C ILE A 183 -18.75 5.76 -9.59
N ALA A 184 -17.97 5.06 -8.78
CA ALA A 184 -18.48 4.10 -7.80
C ALA A 184 -19.40 4.77 -6.76
N LEU A 185 -19.05 5.98 -6.31
CA LEU A 185 -19.87 6.75 -5.38
C LEU A 185 -21.23 7.14 -6.00
N ARG A 186 -21.24 7.72 -7.22
CA ARG A 186 -22.47 8.08 -7.93
C ARG A 186 -23.34 6.86 -8.20
N ALA A 187 -22.71 5.77 -8.66
CA ALA A 187 -23.40 4.51 -8.89
C ALA A 187 -24.05 3.97 -7.61
N THR A 188 -23.33 3.98 -6.48
CA THR A 188 -23.88 3.56 -5.18
C THR A 188 -25.07 4.42 -4.76
N MET A 189 -24.99 5.73 -4.93
CA MET A 189 -26.11 6.65 -4.64
C MET A 189 -27.32 6.35 -5.53
N ALA A 190 -27.11 6.10 -6.82
CA ALA A 190 -28.19 5.74 -7.73
C ALA A 190 -28.82 4.39 -7.35
N PHE A 191 -27.99 3.41 -7.03
CA PHE A 191 -28.46 2.05 -6.69
C PHE A 191 -29.15 1.98 -5.32
N SER A 192 -28.90 2.94 -4.41
CA SER A 192 -29.64 3.02 -3.14
C SER A 192 -31.13 3.25 -3.28
N GLN A 193 -31.59 3.67 -4.47
CA GLN A 193 -33.02 3.81 -4.80
C GLN A 193 -33.69 2.45 -5.17
N ILE A 194 -32.92 1.40 -5.40
CA ILE A 194 -33.43 0.06 -5.69
C ILE A 194 -33.96 -0.55 -4.39
N ARG A 195 -35.28 -0.68 -4.28
CA ARG A 195 -35.93 -1.13 -3.04
C ARG A 195 -35.84 -2.65 -2.81
N ASN A 196 -35.72 -3.41 -3.88
CA ASN A 196 -35.81 -4.87 -3.87
C ASN A 196 -34.46 -5.56 -3.73
N ALA A 197 -33.35 -4.80 -3.72
CA ALA A 197 -32.00 -5.33 -3.63
C ALA A 197 -31.09 -4.37 -2.86
N LEU A 198 -30.13 -4.92 -2.15
CA LEU A 198 -28.98 -4.15 -1.66
C LEU A 198 -27.92 -4.16 -2.76
N VAL A 199 -27.66 -2.99 -3.34
CA VAL A 199 -26.65 -2.84 -4.41
C VAL A 199 -25.69 -1.73 -4.02
N TYR A 200 -24.40 -2.01 -4.11
CA TYR A 200 -23.35 -1.02 -3.91
C TYR A 200 -22.22 -1.22 -4.91
N ALA A 201 -21.69 -0.10 -5.37
CA ALA A 201 -20.54 -0.06 -6.25
C ALA A 201 -19.27 0.33 -5.47
N PHE A 202 -18.14 -0.24 -5.86
CA PHE A 202 -16.86 0.02 -5.22
C PHE A 202 -15.71 -0.21 -6.22
N THR A 203 -14.56 0.36 -5.92
CA THR A 203 -13.32 0.08 -6.67
C THR A 203 -12.58 -1.09 -6.02
N PRO A 204 -11.94 -1.96 -6.81
CA PRO A 204 -11.10 -3.01 -6.24
C PRO A 204 -9.91 -2.42 -5.48
N PRO A 205 -9.34 -3.15 -4.52
CA PRO A 205 -8.11 -2.75 -3.86
C PRO A 205 -6.92 -2.76 -4.83
N ALA A 206 -5.83 -2.09 -4.48
CA ALA A 206 -4.64 -1.99 -5.32
C ALA A 206 -4.04 -3.36 -5.72
N VAL A 207 -4.15 -4.37 -4.85
CA VAL A 207 -3.71 -5.75 -5.09
C VAL A 207 -4.84 -6.70 -4.70
N MET A 208 -5.57 -7.21 -5.71
CA MET A 208 -6.73 -8.10 -5.51
C MET A 208 -6.35 -9.45 -4.88
N GLU A 209 -5.13 -9.92 -5.08
CA GLU A 209 -4.62 -11.17 -4.51
C GLU A 209 -4.50 -11.13 -2.98
N LEU A 210 -4.41 -9.94 -2.39
CA LEU A 210 -4.35 -9.75 -0.94
C LEU A 210 -5.72 -9.54 -0.30
N GLY A 211 -6.81 -9.65 -1.04
CA GLY A 211 -8.18 -9.50 -0.56
C GLY A 211 -8.99 -8.52 -1.40
N MET A 212 -10.29 -8.49 -1.16
CA MET A 212 -11.24 -7.68 -1.94
C MET A 212 -11.73 -6.44 -1.18
N SER A 213 -11.34 -6.28 0.08
CA SER A 213 -11.65 -5.08 0.87
C SER A 213 -10.68 -3.95 0.56
N LYS A 214 -11.20 -2.79 0.22
CA LYS A 214 -10.40 -1.57 0.03
C LYS A 214 -9.89 -0.97 1.35
N GLY A 215 -10.63 -1.18 2.44
CA GLY A 215 -10.27 -0.70 3.77
C GLY A 215 -9.66 -1.81 4.62
N PHE A 216 -10.36 -2.20 5.67
CA PHE A 216 -9.91 -3.30 6.52
C PHE A 216 -10.70 -4.59 6.28
N ASP A 217 -10.03 -5.72 6.56
CA ASP A 217 -10.56 -7.07 6.46
C ASP A 217 -10.37 -7.77 7.82
N PHE A 218 -11.48 -7.96 8.51
CA PHE A 218 -11.54 -8.36 9.91
C PHE A 218 -12.28 -9.68 10.07
N GLN A 219 -11.74 -10.60 10.85
CA GLN A 219 -12.35 -11.87 11.21
C GLN A 219 -12.77 -11.86 12.67
N LEU A 220 -14.06 -11.85 12.93
CA LEU A 220 -14.60 -12.08 14.28
C LEU A 220 -14.65 -13.58 14.54
N LEU A 221 -14.06 -14.04 15.64
CA LEU A 221 -13.81 -15.46 15.91
C LEU A 221 -14.51 -15.90 17.20
N ASP A 222 -15.15 -17.06 17.16
CA ASP A 222 -15.53 -17.78 18.37
C ASP A 222 -14.37 -18.69 18.81
N ARG A 223 -13.52 -18.19 19.72
CA ARG A 223 -12.40 -18.94 20.30
C ARG A 223 -12.81 -19.74 21.52
N GLY A 224 -13.95 -19.38 22.13
CA GLY A 224 -14.49 -20.02 23.35
C GLY A 224 -15.39 -21.21 23.09
N GLY A 225 -15.78 -21.48 21.83
CA GLY A 225 -16.74 -22.52 21.49
C GLY A 225 -18.17 -22.19 21.96
N LEU A 226 -18.53 -20.90 21.96
CA LEU A 226 -19.84 -20.41 22.44
C LEU A 226 -20.98 -20.77 21.50
N GLY A 227 -20.66 -21.10 20.25
CA GLY A 227 -21.62 -21.52 19.24
C GLY A 227 -22.08 -20.38 18.31
N HIS A 228 -22.81 -20.80 17.26
CA HIS A 228 -23.19 -19.91 16.15
C HIS A 228 -24.00 -18.69 16.61
N GLN A 229 -25.01 -18.89 17.45
CA GLN A 229 -25.89 -17.82 17.93
C GLN A 229 -25.12 -16.76 18.73
N ALA A 230 -24.23 -17.19 19.62
CA ALA A 230 -23.40 -16.26 20.40
C ALA A 230 -22.45 -15.45 19.51
N LEU A 231 -21.94 -16.06 18.43
CA LEU A 231 -21.11 -15.37 17.44
C LEU A 231 -21.91 -14.33 16.64
N MET A 232 -23.16 -14.64 16.25
CA MET A 232 -24.07 -13.70 15.60
C MET A 232 -24.47 -12.54 16.52
N ASP A 233 -24.76 -12.83 17.78
CA ASP A 233 -25.07 -11.79 18.78
C ASP A 233 -23.86 -10.87 19.01
N ALA A 234 -22.66 -11.43 19.09
CA ALA A 234 -21.42 -10.66 19.19
C ALA A 234 -21.18 -9.79 17.94
N GLN A 235 -21.46 -10.30 16.73
CA GLN A 235 -21.42 -9.50 15.49
C GLN A 235 -22.36 -8.29 15.59
N ASN A 236 -23.62 -8.51 15.97
CA ASN A 236 -24.61 -7.44 16.07
C ASN A 236 -24.21 -6.39 17.12
N GLN A 237 -23.68 -6.84 18.25
CA GLN A 237 -23.14 -5.95 19.28
C GLN A 237 -21.95 -5.14 18.75
N LEU A 238 -21.00 -5.78 18.07
CA LEU A 238 -19.84 -5.11 17.44
C LEU A 238 -20.28 -4.05 16.45
N LEU A 239 -21.20 -4.39 15.54
CA LEU A 239 -21.73 -3.45 14.55
C LEU A 239 -22.45 -2.27 15.23
N GLY A 240 -23.17 -2.52 16.32
CA GLY A 240 -23.83 -1.48 17.12
C GLY A 240 -22.84 -0.53 17.81
N ILE A 241 -21.70 -1.02 18.29
CA ILE A 241 -20.63 -0.22 18.89
C ILE A 241 -19.94 0.60 17.79
N ILE A 242 -19.50 -0.06 16.73
CA ILE A 242 -18.66 0.53 15.70
C ILE A 242 -19.40 1.55 14.82
N SER A 243 -20.73 1.40 14.67
CA SER A 243 -21.56 2.38 13.92
C SER A 243 -21.54 3.79 14.52
N LYS A 244 -21.16 3.93 15.79
CA LYS A 244 -21.05 5.20 16.52
C LYS A 244 -19.64 5.78 16.49
N ASP A 245 -18.65 5.03 16.02
CA ASP A 245 -17.26 5.46 16.01
C ASP A 245 -16.97 6.31 14.74
N PRO A 246 -16.52 7.56 14.89
CA PRO A 246 -16.26 8.46 13.76
C PRO A 246 -15.00 8.09 12.96
N ARG A 247 -14.22 7.09 13.39
CA ARG A 247 -13.00 6.64 12.72
C ARG A 247 -13.27 5.67 11.57
N VAL A 248 -14.46 5.06 11.54
CA VAL A 248 -14.82 4.00 10.58
C VAL A 248 -16.10 4.31 9.82
N THR A 249 -16.22 3.74 8.63
CA THR A 249 -17.41 3.88 7.79
C THR A 249 -17.65 2.60 6.99
N LYS A 250 -18.88 2.42 6.48
CA LYS A 250 -19.27 1.29 5.63
C LYS A 250 -18.95 -0.08 6.23
N VAL A 251 -18.99 -0.22 7.55
CA VAL A 251 -18.73 -1.50 8.21
C VAL A 251 -19.90 -2.44 7.96
N ARG A 252 -19.61 -3.61 7.44
CA ARG A 252 -20.61 -4.62 7.10
C ARG A 252 -20.05 -6.04 7.18
N PRO A 253 -20.87 -7.04 7.53
CA PRO A 253 -20.49 -8.41 7.38
C PRO A 253 -20.37 -8.79 5.90
N ASN A 254 -19.38 -9.60 5.58
CA ASN A 254 -19.21 -10.24 4.27
C ASN A 254 -19.61 -11.73 4.33
N SER A 255 -20.29 -12.14 5.39
CA SER A 255 -20.92 -13.44 5.57
C SER A 255 -22.39 -13.38 5.17
N ARG A 256 -22.98 -14.53 4.97
CA ARG A 256 -24.42 -14.63 4.76
C ARG A 256 -25.13 -14.64 6.10
N GLU A 257 -26.24 -13.91 6.16
CA GLU A 257 -27.13 -13.93 7.31
C GLU A 257 -27.89 -15.27 7.39
N ASP A 258 -28.34 -15.61 8.59
CA ASP A 258 -29.20 -16.74 8.81
C ASP A 258 -30.51 -16.56 8.04
N VAL A 259 -30.99 -17.64 7.46
CA VAL A 259 -32.15 -17.65 6.60
C VAL A 259 -33.23 -18.55 7.15
N PRO A 260 -34.51 -18.28 6.88
CA PRO A 260 -35.57 -19.21 7.22
C PRO A 260 -35.33 -20.54 6.51
N GLU A 261 -35.34 -21.62 7.26
CA GLU A 261 -35.20 -22.99 6.78
C GLU A 261 -36.40 -23.81 7.19
N TYR A 262 -36.87 -24.66 6.29
CA TYR A 262 -37.88 -25.66 6.63
C TYR A 262 -37.19 -26.97 6.97
N ARG A 263 -37.11 -27.28 8.29
CA ARG A 263 -36.45 -28.48 8.79
C ARG A 263 -37.40 -29.65 8.74
N ILE A 264 -36.97 -30.76 8.16
CA ILE A 264 -37.69 -32.02 8.08
C ILE A 264 -37.10 -32.99 9.12
N ASP A 265 -37.87 -33.31 10.13
CA ASP A 265 -37.52 -34.30 11.15
C ASP A 265 -38.09 -35.67 10.75
N VAL A 266 -37.19 -36.62 10.53
CA VAL A 266 -37.54 -37.98 10.14
C VAL A 266 -37.57 -38.87 11.39
N ASP A 267 -38.70 -39.54 11.61
CA ASP A 267 -38.80 -40.65 12.59
C ASP A 267 -38.12 -41.89 12.01
N TRP A 268 -36.85 -42.06 12.30
CA TRP A 268 -36.02 -43.15 11.82
C TRP A 268 -36.51 -44.53 12.25
N LYS A 269 -37.16 -44.66 13.41
CA LYS A 269 -37.72 -45.92 13.92
C LYS A 269 -38.93 -46.31 13.08
N LYS A 270 -39.79 -45.34 12.81
CA LYS A 270 -40.99 -45.54 11.98
C LYS A 270 -40.61 -45.79 10.53
N ALA A 271 -39.67 -45.05 9.98
CA ALA A 271 -39.15 -45.28 8.62
C ALA A 271 -38.57 -46.72 8.47
N GLY A 272 -37.80 -47.15 9.47
CA GLY A 272 -37.25 -48.51 9.53
C GLY A 272 -38.34 -49.60 9.61
N SER A 273 -39.40 -49.42 10.43
CA SER A 273 -40.53 -50.36 10.51
C SER A 273 -41.33 -50.43 9.20
N LEU A 274 -41.38 -49.37 8.43
CA LEU A 274 -42.00 -49.30 7.11
C LEU A 274 -41.09 -49.87 6.00
N GLY A 275 -39.84 -50.26 6.33
CA GLY A 275 -38.90 -50.84 5.39
C GLY A 275 -38.30 -49.80 4.44
N ILE A 276 -38.20 -48.53 4.83
CA ILE A 276 -37.69 -47.45 3.98
C ILE A 276 -36.18 -47.27 4.19
N PRO A 277 -35.33 -47.44 3.16
CA PRO A 277 -33.92 -47.19 3.29
C PRO A 277 -33.63 -45.70 3.44
N ILE A 278 -32.71 -45.36 4.34
CA ILE A 278 -32.29 -43.97 4.58
C ILE A 278 -31.81 -43.28 3.28
N THR A 279 -31.07 -44.02 2.45
CA THR A 279 -30.59 -43.52 1.15
C THR A 279 -31.73 -43.11 0.23
N SER A 280 -32.85 -43.87 0.22
CA SER A 280 -34.04 -43.55 -0.59
C SER A 280 -34.72 -42.26 -0.10
N ILE A 281 -34.77 -42.03 1.22
CA ILE A 281 -35.26 -40.76 1.80
C ILE A 281 -34.45 -39.59 1.28
N HIS A 282 -33.12 -39.64 1.48
CA HIS A 282 -32.23 -38.57 1.07
C HIS A 282 -32.22 -38.31 -0.44
N THR A 283 -32.18 -39.39 -1.24
CA THR A 283 -32.21 -39.28 -2.71
C THR A 283 -33.50 -38.64 -3.20
N THR A 284 -34.64 -39.05 -2.63
CA THR A 284 -35.96 -38.51 -3.02
C THR A 284 -36.08 -37.02 -2.64
N LEU A 285 -35.70 -36.65 -1.45
CA LEU A 285 -35.70 -35.23 -1.02
C LEU A 285 -34.75 -34.38 -1.85
N SER A 286 -33.53 -34.88 -2.09
CA SER A 286 -32.55 -34.18 -2.93
C SER A 286 -33.09 -34.01 -4.36
N ALA A 287 -33.65 -35.04 -4.96
CA ALA A 287 -34.22 -34.96 -6.31
C ALA A 287 -35.42 -34.02 -6.37
N ALA A 288 -36.31 -34.08 -5.37
CA ALA A 288 -37.52 -33.25 -5.35
C ALA A 288 -37.24 -31.77 -5.14
N PHE A 289 -36.44 -31.40 -4.12
CA PHE A 289 -36.24 -30.03 -3.71
C PHE A 289 -34.88 -29.44 -4.17
N GLY A 290 -33.79 -30.24 -4.16
CA GLY A 290 -32.44 -29.80 -4.44
C GLY A 290 -31.95 -30.02 -5.88
N SER A 291 -32.69 -30.77 -6.68
CA SER A 291 -32.31 -31.35 -7.97
C SER A 291 -31.28 -32.50 -7.87
N ALA A 292 -31.38 -33.44 -8.76
CA ALA A 292 -30.41 -34.52 -8.96
C ALA A 292 -29.73 -34.35 -10.32
N TYR A 293 -28.42 -34.25 -10.32
CA TYR A 293 -27.63 -34.31 -11.55
C TYR A 293 -27.64 -35.75 -12.10
N ILE A 294 -28.05 -35.91 -13.35
CA ILE A 294 -28.17 -37.24 -13.97
C ILE A 294 -27.03 -37.47 -14.96
N ASN A 295 -26.83 -36.54 -15.89
CA ASN A 295 -25.90 -36.71 -17.00
C ASN A 295 -25.59 -35.36 -17.65
N GLU A 296 -24.72 -35.38 -18.65
CA GLU A 296 -24.43 -34.23 -19.49
C GLU A 296 -24.39 -34.60 -20.99
N PHE A 297 -24.61 -33.61 -21.85
CA PHE A 297 -24.51 -33.75 -23.28
C PHE A 297 -23.90 -32.49 -23.91
N VAL A 298 -23.38 -32.66 -25.13
CA VAL A 298 -22.80 -31.54 -25.89
C VAL A 298 -23.81 -31.01 -26.88
N GLN A 299 -24.08 -29.70 -26.81
CA GLN A 299 -24.94 -29.01 -27.78
C GLN A 299 -24.29 -27.67 -28.17
N GLY A 300 -24.07 -27.46 -29.46
CA GLY A 300 -23.45 -26.24 -29.98
C GLY A 300 -22.02 -26.00 -29.42
N GLY A 301 -21.24 -27.05 -29.23
CA GLY A 301 -19.87 -26.98 -28.67
C GLY A 301 -19.80 -26.71 -27.16
N ARG A 302 -20.94 -26.71 -26.46
CA ARG A 302 -21.01 -26.49 -25.01
C ARG A 302 -21.55 -27.73 -24.30
N VAL A 303 -20.93 -28.10 -23.19
CA VAL A 303 -21.41 -29.15 -22.29
C VAL A 303 -22.58 -28.61 -21.49
N LYS A 304 -23.73 -29.30 -21.63
CA LYS A 304 -24.96 -29.00 -20.89
C LYS A 304 -25.30 -30.14 -19.95
N ARG A 305 -25.66 -29.80 -18.74
CA ARG A 305 -26.00 -30.77 -17.69
C ARG A 305 -27.48 -31.02 -17.65
N VAL A 306 -27.84 -32.26 -17.40
CA VAL A 306 -29.23 -32.71 -17.21
C VAL A 306 -29.51 -32.85 -15.74
N TYR A 307 -30.52 -32.15 -15.26
CA TYR A 307 -31.01 -32.24 -13.88
C TYR A 307 -32.46 -32.72 -13.85
N VAL A 308 -32.80 -33.50 -12.85
CA VAL A 308 -34.16 -33.87 -12.50
C VAL A 308 -34.57 -33.20 -11.21
N GLN A 309 -35.72 -32.54 -11.20
CA GLN A 309 -36.26 -31.85 -10.04
C GLN A 309 -37.80 -31.93 -10.10
N ALA A 310 -38.47 -31.87 -8.95
CA ALA A 310 -39.90 -31.69 -8.91
C ALA A 310 -40.29 -30.35 -9.53
N ASP A 311 -41.36 -30.30 -10.29
CA ASP A 311 -41.87 -29.05 -10.85
C ASP A 311 -42.36 -28.11 -9.78
N ALA A 312 -42.34 -26.80 -10.03
CA ALA A 312 -42.63 -25.75 -9.06
C ALA A 312 -43.92 -25.99 -8.25
N PRO A 313 -45.09 -26.37 -8.84
CA PRO A 313 -46.32 -26.59 -8.11
C PRO A 313 -46.25 -27.70 -7.02
N TYR A 314 -45.19 -28.52 -7.06
CA TYR A 314 -45.01 -29.67 -6.15
C TYR A 314 -43.90 -29.47 -5.12
N ARG A 315 -43.29 -28.26 -5.05
CA ARG A 315 -42.20 -27.95 -4.14
C ARG A 315 -42.19 -26.52 -3.55
N MET A 316 -43.28 -25.76 -3.78
CA MET A 316 -43.34 -24.37 -3.33
C MET A 316 -43.82 -24.18 -1.89
N LEU A 317 -44.57 -25.11 -1.36
CA LEU A 317 -45.20 -25.02 -0.05
C LEU A 317 -44.74 -26.18 0.86
N PRO A 318 -44.68 -25.96 2.19
CA PRO A 318 -44.40 -27.04 3.15
C PRO A 318 -45.30 -28.26 3.01
N LYS A 319 -46.58 -28.02 2.67
CA LYS A 319 -47.54 -29.09 2.38
C LYS A 319 -47.22 -29.98 1.15
N ASP A 320 -46.34 -29.51 0.30
CA ASP A 320 -45.93 -30.30 -0.88
C ASP A 320 -45.09 -31.53 -0.44
N LEU A 321 -44.49 -31.48 0.73
CA LEU A 321 -43.83 -32.64 1.31
C LEU A 321 -44.78 -33.84 1.49
N GLU A 322 -46.04 -33.57 1.80
CA GLU A 322 -47.06 -34.60 1.95
C GLU A 322 -47.39 -35.33 0.63
N LYS A 323 -47.13 -34.72 -0.51
CA LYS A 323 -47.33 -35.27 -1.84
C LYS A 323 -46.19 -36.13 -2.37
N ILE A 324 -45.09 -36.20 -1.60
CA ILE A 324 -43.90 -36.96 -2.00
C ILE A 324 -43.96 -38.36 -1.40
N TYR A 325 -43.59 -39.35 -2.18
CA TYR A 325 -43.56 -40.75 -1.81
C TYR A 325 -42.15 -41.31 -1.92
N VAL A 326 -41.83 -42.23 -1.03
CA VAL A 326 -40.54 -42.95 -1.06
C VAL A 326 -40.81 -44.44 -1.21
N ARG A 327 -40.03 -45.10 -2.04
CA ARG A 327 -40.16 -46.56 -2.26
C ARG A 327 -39.50 -47.32 -1.12
N ASN A 328 -40.24 -48.26 -0.51
CA ASN A 328 -39.72 -49.17 0.49
C ASN A 328 -39.02 -50.40 -0.15
N THR A 329 -38.45 -51.26 0.71
CA THR A 329 -37.77 -52.49 0.26
C THR A 329 -38.69 -53.52 -0.38
N LYS A 330 -40.01 -53.43 -0.19
CA LYS A 330 -41.03 -54.27 -0.80
C LYS A 330 -41.50 -53.71 -2.17
N GLY A 331 -41.03 -52.53 -2.57
CA GLY A 331 -41.43 -51.85 -3.79
C GLY A 331 -42.70 -50.98 -3.65
N GLU A 332 -43.26 -50.85 -2.48
CA GLU A 332 -44.45 -50.04 -2.16
C GLU A 332 -44.07 -48.56 -2.00
N MET A 333 -44.98 -47.66 -2.41
CA MET A 333 -44.79 -46.21 -2.29
C MET A 333 -45.39 -45.72 -0.96
N VAL A 334 -44.57 -45.22 -0.06
CA VAL A 334 -44.92 -44.70 1.28
C VAL A 334 -44.87 -43.19 1.28
N PRO A 335 -45.95 -42.48 1.71
CA PRO A 335 -45.93 -41.02 1.74
C PRO A 335 -45.03 -40.51 2.90
N PHE A 336 -44.32 -39.40 2.62
CA PHE A 336 -43.44 -38.76 3.61
C PHE A 336 -44.17 -38.40 4.92
N ALA A 337 -45.40 -37.91 4.83
CA ALA A 337 -46.23 -37.58 5.99
C ALA A 337 -46.40 -38.74 6.99
N SER A 338 -46.15 -40.00 6.58
CA SER A 338 -46.27 -41.16 7.47
C SER A 338 -45.14 -41.26 8.47
N PHE A 339 -43.94 -40.73 8.19
CA PHE A 339 -42.75 -40.93 9.00
C PHE A 339 -41.88 -39.65 9.18
N ALA A 340 -42.31 -38.53 8.62
CA ALA A 340 -41.58 -37.26 8.74
C ALA A 340 -42.55 -36.12 9.06
N THR A 341 -42.06 -35.16 9.83
CA THR A 341 -42.73 -33.90 10.19
C THR A 341 -41.79 -32.74 9.86
N GLY A 342 -42.34 -31.57 9.60
CA GLY A 342 -41.50 -30.39 9.31
C GLY A 342 -41.94 -29.17 10.09
N HIS A 343 -40.98 -28.32 10.39
CA HIS A 343 -41.19 -27.04 11.05
C HIS A 343 -40.23 -25.98 10.54
N TRP A 344 -40.63 -24.72 10.66
CA TRP A 344 -39.77 -23.59 10.32
C TRP A 344 -38.74 -23.36 11.41
N THR A 345 -37.49 -23.15 11.03
CA THR A 345 -36.35 -22.72 11.86
C THR A 345 -35.54 -21.66 11.14
N SER A 346 -34.52 -21.17 11.78
CA SER A 346 -33.52 -20.31 11.16
C SER A 346 -32.16 -21.02 11.18
N GLY A 347 -31.42 -20.92 10.10
CA GLY A 347 -30.12 -21.58 9.98
C GLY A 347 -29.17 -20.84 9.07
N ALA A 348 -27.87 -21.04 9.29
CA ALA A 348 -26.84 -20.44 8.48
C ALA A 348 -26.72 -21.16 7.13
N PRO A 349 -26.90 -20.45 6.00
CA PRO A 349 -26.70 -21.04 4.68
C PRO A 349 -25.24 -21.39 4.40
N GLN A 350 -24.32 -20.81 5.16
CA GLN A 350 -22.88 -21.05 5.06
C GLN A 350 -22.22 -20.82 6.43
N LEU A 351 -21.43 -21.78 6.88
CA LEU A 351 -20.58 -21.65 8.06
C LEU A 351 -19.14 -21.47 7.61
N ASN A 352 -18.51 -20.39 8.09
CA ASN A 352 -17.13 -20.08 7.80
C ASN A 352 -16.23 -20.39 9.00
N ARG A 353 -14.98 -20.77 8.71
CA ARG A 353 -13.94 -20.92 9.71
C ARG A 353 -12.68 -20.20 9.24
N PHE A 354 -12.00 -19.58 10.20
CA PHE A 354 -10.69 -18.98 9.99
C PHE A 354 -9.73 -19.52 11.04
N ASN A 355 -8.58 -20.03 10.60
CA ASN A 355 -7.59 -20.70 11.47
C ASN A 355 -8.20 -21.77 12.39
N GLY A 356 -9.23 -22.49 11.91
CA GLY A 356 -9.91 -23.56 12.66
C GLY A 356 -11.06 -23.08 13.56
N PHE A 357 -11.22 -21.79 13.84
CA PHE A 357 -12.29 -21.23 14.66
C PHE A 357 -13.49 -20.83 13.79
N PRO A 358 -14.74 -21.00 14.28
CA PRO A 358 -15.91 -20.39 13.64
C PRO A 358 -15.70 -18.88 13.49
N SER A 359 -15.98 -18.33 12.30
CA SER A 359 -15.67 -16.94 12.00
C SER A 359 -16.75 -16.23 11.22
N ILE A 360 -16.82 -14.92 11.41
CA ILE A 360 -17.57 -13.99 10.58
C ILE A 360 -16.60 -12.97 10.00
N ASN A 361 -16.58 -12.86 8.69
CA ASN A 361 -15.76 -11.85 8.01
C ASN A 361 -16.49 -10.51 7.99
N ILE A 362 -15.82 -9.44 8.39
CA ILE A 362 -16.34 -8.08 8.44
C ILE A 362 -15.41 -7.15 7.67
N TRP A 363 -15.97 -6.44 6.71
CA TRP A 363 -15.28 -5.41 5.94
C TRP A 363 -15.71 -4.02 6.36
N GLY A 364 -14.81 -3.08 6.27
CA GLY A 364 -15.10 -1.67 6.49
C GLY A 364 -14.04 -0.78 5.90
N GLU A 365 -14.30 0.52 5.89
CA GLU A 365 -13.39 1.53 5.39
C GLU A 365 -13.08 2.55 6.49
N PRO A 366 -11.89 3.19 6.49
CA PRO A 366 -11.67 4.34 7.34
C PRO A 366 -12.62 5.47 6.96
N ALA A 367 -13.05 6.27 7.92
CA ALA A 367 -13.83 7.47 7.65
C ALA A 367 -13.00 8.50 6.86
N PRO A 368 -13.62 9.40 6.08
CA PRO A 368 -12.88 10.41 5.33
C PRO A 368 -11.89 11.19 6.22
N GLY A 369 -10.64 11.26 5.79
CA GLY A 369 -9.55 11.92 6.54
C GLY A 369 -8.97 11.09 7.70
N ARG A 370 -9.36 9.84 7.85
CA ARG A 370 -8.80 8.88 8.80
C ARG A 370 -7.95 7.83 8.08
N SER A 371 -7.06 7.18 8.83
CA SER A 371 -6.20 6.12 8.31
C SER A 371 -6.81 4.73 8.53
N THR A 372 -6.34 3.74 7.73
CA THR A 372 -6.69 2.34 7.95
C THR A 372 -6.24 1.85 9.33
N GLY A 373 -5.06 2.30 9.80
CA GLY A 373 -4.57 1.99 11.14
C GLY A 373 -5.48 2.49 12.27
N GLU A 374 -6.03 3.73 12.15
CA GLU A 374 -7.01 4.24 13.13
C GLU A 374 -8.33 3.45 13.10
N ALA A 375 -8.78 3.05 11.90
CA ALA A 375 -9.97 2.22 11.76
C ALA A 375 -9.77 0.82 12.36
N MET A 376 -8.61 0.21 12.14
CA MET A 376 -8.24 -1.08 12.73
C MET A 376 -8.19 -0.99 14.26
N GLN A 377 -7.61 0.07 14.79
CA GLN A 377 -7.57 0.29 16.24
C GLN A 377 -8.99 0.44 16.83
N ALA A 378 -9.89 1.14 16.15
CA ALA A 378 -11.28 1.27 16.56
C ALA A 378 -11.99 -0.09 16.64
N MET A 379 -11.74 -0.98 15.67
CA MET A 379 -12.26 -2.36 15.70
C MET A 379 -11.71 -3.17 16.87
N GLU A 380 -10.41 -3.07 17.17
CA GLU A 380 -9.79 -3.76 18.31
C GLU A 380 -10.38 -3.27 19.65
N GLU A 381 -10.57 -1.96 19.80
CA GLU A 381 -11.20 -1.36 20.98
C GLU A 381 -12.67 -1.78 21.14
N ALA A 382 -13.39 -1.95 20.04
CA ALA A 382 -14.78 -2.41 20.05
C ALA A 382 -14.88 -3.90 20.44
N VAL A 383 -13.98 -4.76 19.95
CA VAL A 383 -13.96 -6.20 20.31
C VAL A 383 -13.60 -6.41 21.78
N ALA A 384 -12.78 -5.55 22.37
CA ALA A 384 -12.45 -5.63 23.80
C ALA A 384 -13.69 -5.46 24.72
N GLN A 385 -14.82 -4.95 24.19
CA GLN A 385 -16.09 -4.79 24.90
C GLN A 385 -17.04 -5.99 24.72
N LEU A 386 -16.67 -6.97 23.87
CA LEU A 386 -17.48 -8.15 23.62
C LEU A 386 -17.30 -9.23 24.72
N PRO A 387 -18.23 -10.20 24.82
CA PRO A 387 -18.14 -11.29 25.79
C PRO A 387 -16.82 -12.08 25.70
N GLN A 388 -16.36 -12.60 26.84
CA GLN A 388 -15.19 -13.48 26.90
C GLN A 388 -15.40 -14.71 26.01
N GLY A 389 -14.36 -15.11 25.28
CA GLY A 389 -14.42 -16.21 24.31
C GLY A 389 -14.58 -15.75 22.86
N ILE A 390 -15.02 -14.52 22.63
CA ILE A 390 -14.98 -13.87 21.31
C ILE A 390 -13.62 -13.24 21.11
N GLY A 391 -13.00 -13.52 19.99
CA GLY A 391 -11.71 -12.95 19.59
C GLY A 391 -11.75 -12.42 18.17
N PHE A 392 -10.60 -12.02 17.68
CA PHE A 392 -10.47 -11.55 16.30
C PHE A 392 -9.12 -11.93 15.70
N ASP A 393 -9.07 -11.84 14.37
CA ASP A 393 -7.83 -11.85 13.58
C ASP A 393 -7.95 -10.88 12.40
N TRP A 394 -6.80 -10.42 11.91
CA TRP A 394 -6.71 -9.63 10.69
C TRP A 394 -6.35 -10.52 9.51
N THR A 395 -6.92 -10.23 8.34
CA THR A 395 -6.64 -10.95 7.10
C THR A 395 -6.40 -9.97 5.94
N GLY A 396 -5.96 -10.49 4.82
CA GLY A 396 -5.75 -9.69 3.62
C GLY A 396 -4.75 -8.54 3.81
N LEU A 397 -5.11 -7.38 3.27
CA LEU A 397 -4.30 -6.15 3.36
C LEU A 397 -4.05 -5.71 4.80
N SER A 398 -5.04 -5.86 5.70
CA SER A 398 -4.93 -5.48 7.12
C SER A 398 -3.87 -6.28 7.87
N TYR A 399 -3.77 -7.58 7.58
CA TYR A 399 -2.71 -8.42 8.12
C TYR A 399 -1.32 -7.94 7.65
N GLN A 400 -1.20 -7.61 6.36
CA GLN A 400 0.05 -7.12 5.79
C GLN A 400 0.44 -5.75 6.35
N GLU A 401 -0.53 -4.86 6.54
CA GLU A 401 -0.31 -3.54 7.16
C GLU A 401 0.22 -3.68 8.59
N ARG A 402 -0.39 -4.56 9.39
CA ARG A 402 0.06 -4.83 10.76
C ARG A 402 1.46 -5.45 10.80
N MET A 403 1.73 -6.42 9.94
CA MET A 403 3.05 -7.05 9.84
C MET A 403 4.12 -6.05 9.41
N SER A 404 3.85 -5.26 8.37
CA SER A 404 4.76 -4.21 7.88
C SER A 404 5.05 -3.17 8.96
N SER A 405 4.02 -2.67 9.64
CA SER A 405 4.17 -1.68 10.71
C SER A 405 5.03 -2.17 11.88
N SER A 406 4.94 -3.46 12.22
CA SER A 406 5.72 -4.06 13.30
C SER A 406 7.19 -4.29 12.92
N GLN A 407 7.49 -4.57 11.66
CA GLN A 407 8.83 -4.88 11.17
C GLN A 407 9.62 -3.65 10.71
N ALA A 408 8.93 -2.61 10.24
CA ALA A 408 9.57 -1.43 9.65
C ALA A 408 10.62 -0.75 10.57
N PRO A 409 10.40 -0.53 11.88
CA PRO A 409 11.40 0.11 12.74
C PRO A 409 12.70 -0.69 12.85
N LEU A 410 12.60 -2.02 12.91
CA LEU A 410 13.77 -2.90 12.96
C LEU A 410 14.56 -2.85 11.65
N LEU A 411 13.86 -2.87 10.51
CA LEU A 411 14.49 -2.79 9.19
C LEU A 411 15.18 -1.44 8.98
N TYR A 412 14.58 -0.34 9.43
CA TYR A 412 15.23 0.98 9.38
C TYR A 412 16.48 1.03 10.26
N ALA A 413 16.40 0.54 11.49
CA ALA A 413 17.55 0.49 12.39
C ALA A 413 18.69 -0.36 11.80
N PHE A 414 18.37 -1.52 11.24
CA PHE A 414 19.34 -2.38 10.56
C PHE A 414 19.95 -1.70 9.32
N SER A 415 19.15 -1.02 8.51
CA SER A 415 19.63 -0.30 7.33
C SER A 415 20.61 0.82 7.72
N VAL A 416 20.27 1.62 8.74
CA VAL A 416 21.17 2.68 9.26
C VAL A 416 22.44 2.08 9.82
N PHE A 417 22.37 0.94 10.53
CA PHE A 417 23.52 0.23 11.04
C PHE A 417 24.46 -0.27 9.93
N VAL A 418 23.91 -0.87 8.86
CA VAL A 418 24.71 -1.29 7.70
C VAL A 418 25.36 -0.11 7.01
N ILE A 419 24.63 1.00 6.82
CA ILE A 419 25.20 2.25 6.26
C ILE A 419 26.36 2.73 7.15
N PHE A 420 26.19 2.71 8.48
CA PHE A 420 27.25 3.07 9.42
C PHE A 420 28.50 2.22 9.25
N LEU A 421 28.34 0.89 9.16
CA LEU A 421 29.48 -0.04 8.97
C LEU A 421 30.20 0.19 7.63
N CYS A 422 29.43 0.37 6.55
CA CYS A 422 30.00 0.68 5.23
C CYS A 422 30.80 1.99 5.24
N LEU A 423 30.28 3.03 5.90
CA LEU A 423 30.98 4.30 6.06
C LEU A 423 32.21 4.17 6.97
N ALA A 424 32.14 3.39 8.04
CA ALA A 424 33.27 3.14 8.93
C ALA A 424 34.40 2.43 8.19
N ALA A 425 34.08 1.44 7.35
CA ALA A 425 35.05 0.77 6.49
C ALA A 425 35.64 1.71 5.44
N LEU A 426 34.80 2.57 4.80
CA LEU A 426 35.25 3.51 3.77
C LEU A 426 36.21 4.58 4.31
N TYR A 427 35.94 5.07 5.51
CA TYR A 427 36.70 6.18 6.10
C TYR A 427 37.81 5.71 7.07
N GLU A 428 37.89 4.40 7.36
CA GLU A 428 38.80 3.85 8.38
C GLU A 428 38.69 4.58 9.73
N SER A 429 37.47 4.96 10.07
CA SER A 429 37.16 5.79 11.24
C SER A 429 35.77 5.52 11.77
N TRP A 430 35.63 5.46 13.11
CA TRP A 430 34.34 5.31 13.77
C TRP A 430 33.60 6.64 13.99
N THR A 431 34.34 7.76 13.97
CA THR A 431 33.81 9.09 14.30
C THR A 431 33.19 9.80 13.10
N ILE A 432 33.82 9.69 11.93
CA ILE A 432 33.35 10.35 10.70
C ILE A 432 31.95 9.88 10.28
N PRO A 433 31.61 8.57 10.29
CA PRO A 433 30.27 8.10 9.97
C PRO A 433 29.16 8.74 10.81
N ILE A 434 29.44 9.01 12.09
CA ILE A 434 28.46 9.66 12.99
C ILE A 434 28.08 11.05 12.45
N SER A 435 29.06 11.82 11.96
CA SER A 435 28.78 13.15 11.38
C SER A 435 27.89 13.10 10.14
N ILE A 436 27.99 12.01 9.37
CA ILE A 436 27.18 11.78 8.17
C ILE A 436 25.79 11.30 8.55
N LEU A 437 25.67 10.37 9.51
CA LEU A 437 24.37 9.84 9.95
C LEU A 437 23.49 10.89 10.62
N LEU A 438 24.07 11.84 11.36
CA LEU A 438 23.31 12.95 11.96
C LEU A 438 22.55 13.80 10.93
N VAL A 439 22.91 13.73 9.67
CA VAL A 439 22.26 14.51 8.61
C VAL A 439 21.06 13.78 7.98
N LEU A 440 20.93 12.48 8.18
CA LEU A 440 19.85 11.66 7.57
C LEU A 440 18.45 12.21 7.84
N PRO A 441 18.10 12.64 9.06
CA PRO A 441 16.76 13.16 9.33
C PRO A 441 16.38 14.39 8.50
N LEU A 442 17.39 15.16 8.03
CA LEU A 442 17.15 16.36 7.22
C LEU A 442 16.62 16.08 5.82
N GLY A 443 16.87 14.89 5.29
CA GLY A 443 16.23 14.41 4.06
C GLY A 443 14.81 13.89 4.33
N VAL A 444 14.65 13.14 5.42
CA VAL A 444 13.37 12.53 5.80
C VAL A 444 12.28 13.58 6.00
N ILE A 445 12.57 14.69 6.67
CA ILE A 445 11.58 15.75 6.93
C ILE A 445 10.98 16.31 5.63
N GLY A 446 11.77 16.43 4.56
CA GLY A 446 11.28 16.93 3.29
C GLY A 446 10.31 15.99 2.61
N GLY A 447 10.58 14.68 2.67
CA GLY A 447 9.64 13.67 2.18
C GLY A 447 8.32 13.73 2.95
N ILE A 448 8.36 13.83 4.28
CA ILE A 448 7.17 13.95 5.14
C ILE A 448 6.37 15.21 4.80
N ILE A 449 7.02 16.37 4.69
CA ILE A 449 6.34 17.64 4.36
C ILE A 449 5.68 17.55 2.98
N ALA A 450 6.41 17.09 1.96
CA ALA A 450 5.88 17.00 0.60
C ALA A 450 4.67 16.07 0.51
N SER A 451 4.75 14.87 1.12
CA SER A 451 3.63 13.91 1.14
C SER A 451 2.45 14.42 1.96
N SER A 452 2.70 15.07 3.11
CA SER A 452 1.64 15.67 3.93
C SER A 452 0.91 16.82 3.20
N LEU A 453 1.63 17.66 2.47
CA LEU A 453 1.04 18.75 1.68
C LEU A 453 0.15 18.23 0.53
N ARG A 454 0.43 17.03 0.02
CA ARG A 454 -0.39 16.36 -0.99
C ARG A 454 -1.47 15.45 -0.40
N GLY A 455 -1.61 15.38 0.92
CA GLY A 455 -2.58 14.52 1.61
C GLY A 455 -2.31 13.03 1.45
N MET A 456 -1.05 12.65 1.18
CA MET A 456 -0.65 11.25 1.03
C MET A 456 -0.41 10.57 2.37
N ALA A 457 -0.69 9.27 2.44
CA ALA A 457 -0.46 8.46 3.63
C ALA A 457 0.98 7.96 3.73
N ASN A 458 1.37 7.53 4.93
CA ASN A 458 2.58 6.75 5.16
C ASN A 458 2.31 5.29 4.77
N ASP A 459 2.47 5.00 3.50
CA ASP A 459 2.36 3.68 2.90
C ASP A 459 3.73 3.04 2.65
N VAL A 460 3.73 1.80 2.17
CA VAL A 460 4.97 1.07 1.84
C VAL A 460 5.80 1.80 0.79
N TYR A 461 5.20 2.44 -0.20
CA TYR A 461 5.91 3.17 -1.25
C TYR A 461 6.55 4.46 -0.73
N PHE A 462 5.86 5.17 0.16
CA PHE A 462 6.45 6.30 0.87
C PHE A 462 7.64 5.86 1.75
N GLN A 463 7.53 4.73 2.45
CA GLN A 463 8.63 4.17 3.23
C GLN A 463 9.85 3.84 2.37
N ILE A 464 9.65 3.30 1.17
CA ILE A 464 10.70 3.09 0.17
C ILE A 464 11.32 4.42 -0.29
N ALA A 465 10.49 5.44 -0.48
CA ALA A 465 10.96 6.79 -0.82
C ALA A 465 11.87 7.37 0.27
N LEU A 466 11.52 7.16 1.55
CA LEU A 466 12.37 7.57 2.67
C LEU A 466 13.73 6.86 2.65
N LEU A 467 13.75 5.53 2.44
CA LEU A 467 15.02 4.78 2.33
C LEU A 467 15.88 5.28 1.16
N THR A 468 15.28 5.56 0.02
CA THR A 468 15.97 6.13 -1.13
C THR A 468 16.55 7.50 -0.80
N THR A 469 15.80 8.33 -0.11
CA THR A 469 16.24 9.67 0.33
C THR A 469 17.39 9.59 1.33
N LEU A 470 17.41 8.61 2.23
CA LEU A 470 18.54 8.37 3.14
C LEU A 470 19.83 8.11 2.35
N GLY A 471 19.77 7.26 1.32
CA GLY A 471 20.91 6.98 0.43
C GLY A 471 21.43 8.22 -0.30
N LEU A 472 20.52 9.04 -0.85
CA LEU A 472 20.87 10.28 -1.54
C LEU A 472 21.48 11.35 -0.60
N THR A 473 20.92 11.48 0.59
CA THR A 473 21.42 12.38 1.64
C THR A 473 22.84 12.01 2.06
N THR A 474 23.08 10.72 2.27
CA THR A 474 24.41 10.17 2.61
C THR A 474 25.43 10.45 1.52
N LYS A 475 25.07 10.26 0.24
CA LYS A 475 25.95 10.55 -0.91
C LYS A 475 26.43 12.00 -0.91
N ASN A 476 25.53 12.96 -0.70
CA ASN A 476 25.88 14.37 -0.66
C ASN A 476 26.80 14.71 0.52
N ALA A 477 26.56 14.10 1.69
CA ALA A 477 27.39 14.27 2.87
C ALA A 477 28.81 13.70 2.69
N ILE A 478 28.92 12.50 2.10
CA ILE A 478 30.19 11.86 1.79
C ILE A 478 31.07 12.77 0.94
N LEU A 479 30.52 13.39 -0.10
CA LEU A 479 31.27 14.26 -1.01
C LEU A 479 31.92 15.46 -0.30
N ILE A 480 31.24 16.05 0.68
CA ILE A 480 31.78 17.20 1.44
C ILE A 480 32.86 16.72 2.41
N VAL A 481 32.54 15.69 3.20
CA VAL A 481 33.41 15.19 4.27
C VAL A 481 34.72 14.65 3.72
N GLN A 482 34.68 13.90 2.60
CA GLN A 482 35.87 13.34 1.99
C GLN A 482 36.88 14.41 1.55
N PHE A 483 36.38 15.51 0.96
CA PHE A 483 37.25 16.62 0.53
C PHE A 483 37.77 17.44 1.71
N ALA A 484 36.96 17.60 2.77
CA ALA A 484 37.39 18.26 3.99
C ALA A 484 38.49 17.42 4.67
N LYS A 485 38.29 16.10 4.84
CA LYS A 485 39.26 15.16 5.41
C LYS A 485 40.60 15.21 4.65
N GLY A 486 40.56 15.04 3.32
CA GLY A 486 41.78 15.07 2.49
C GLY A 486 42.55 16.40 2.57
N SER A 487 41.84 17.55 2.76
CA SER A 487 42.47 18.84 2.94
C SER A 487 43.08 18.99 4.36
N VAL A 488 42.50 18.38 5.40
CA VAL A 488 43.10 18.32 6.75
C VAL A 488 44.34 17.44 6.74
N GLU A 489 44.35 16.33 6.04
CA GLU A 489 45.51 15.45 5.90
C GLU A 489 46.67 16.13 5.15
N GLN A 490 46.37 17.10 4.29
CA GLN A 490 47.37 17.98 3.65
C GLN A 490 47.89 19.11 4.58
N GLY A 491 47.51 19.13 5.87
CA GLY A 491 48.02 20.09 6.87
C GLY A 491 47.21 21.37 7.00
N MET A 492 46.02 21.48 6.34
CA MET A 492 45.16 22.65 6.50
C MET A 492 44.40 22.62 7.85
N GLY A 493 44.12 23.81 8.39
CA GLY A 493 43.26 23.92 9.57
C GLY A 493 41.85 23.36 9.33
N LEU A 494 41.26 22.68 10.33
CA LEU A 494 39.98 21.99 10.22
C LEU A 494 38.85 22.84 9.62
N ILE A 495 38.72 24.11 10.07
CA ILE A 495 37.66 25.00 9.57
C ILE A 495 37.96 25.44 8.14
N GLU A 496 39.22 25.77 7.82
CA GLU A 496 39.64 26.18 6.49
C GLU A 496 39.49 25.05 5.47
N ALA A 497 39.93 23.85 5.85
CA ALA A 497 39.77 22.63 5.04
C ALA A 497 38.30 22.33 4.75
N THR A 498 37.42 22.49 5.75
CA THR A 498 35.99 22.30 5.60
C THR A 498 35.39 23.33 4.63
N LEU A 499 35.71 24.61 4.76
CA LEU A 499 35.22 25.66 3.85
C LEU A 499 35.74 25.47 2.42
N LYS A 500 36.98 25.00 2.25
CA LYS A 500 37.52 24.63 0.93
C LYS A 500 36.75 23.45 0.31
N GLY A 501 36.50 22.40 1.10
CA GLY A 501 35.71 21.23 0.66
C GLY A 501 34.31 21.64 0.21
N VAL A 502 33.62 22.46 0.99
CA VAL A 502 32.31 23.03 0.70
C VAL A 502 32.32 23.82 -0.61
N LYS A 503 33.30 24.70 -0.78
CA LYS A 503 33.43 25.54 -1.98
C LYS A 503 33.64 24.71 -3.25
N LEU A 504 34.48 23.69 -3.21
CA LEU A 504 34.79 22.83 -4.35
C LEU A 504 33.63 21.87 -4.71
N ARG A 505 32.89 21.41 -3.70
CA ARG A 505 31.82 20.42 -3.90
C ARG A 505 30.44 20.99 -4.10
N PHE A 506 30.23 22.28 -3.94
CA PHE A 506 28.95 22.92 -4.15
C PHE A 506 28.38 22.65 -5.55
N ARG A 507 29.21 22.85 -6.61
CA ARG A 507 28.77 22.65 -8.00
C ARG A 507 28.36 21.20 -8.29
N PRO A 508 29.16 20.17 -8.01
CA PRO A 508 28.77 18.76 -8.20
C PRO A 508 27.50 18.37 -7.44
N ILE A 509 27.33 18.81 -6.20
CA ILE A 509 26.16 18.48 -5.39
C ILE A 509 24.89 19.08 -5.99
N VAL A 510 24.91 20.37 -6.34
CA VAL A 510 23.74 21.04 -6.95
C VAL A 510 23.41 20.41 -8.32
N MET A 511 24.42 20.11 -9.14
CA MET A 511 24.20 19.45 -10.45
C MET A 511 23.57 18.07 -10.29
N THR A 512 24.07 17.23 -9.38
CA THR A 512 23.52 15.90 -9.16
C THR A 512 22.11 15.95 -8.58
N SER A 513 21.83 16.88 -7.68
CA SER A 513 20.51 17.08 -7.09
C SER A 513 19.50 17.55 -8.14
N LEU A 514 19.87 18.50 -8.99
CA LEU A 514 18.98 18.96 -10.08
C LEU A 514 18.73 17.86 -11.10
N ALA A 515 19.79 17.16 -11.56
CA ALA A 515 19.65 16.07 -12.52
C ALA A 515 18.71 14.96 -12.00
N PHE A 516 18.88 14.57 -10.74
CA PHE A 516 18.03 13.55 -10.10
C PHE A 516 16.60 14.06 -9.88
N GLY A 517 16.44 15.32 -9.47
CA GLY A 517 15.15 15.95 -9.26
C GLY A 517 14.31 16.03 -10.54
N PHE A 518 14.89 16.49 -11.62
CA PHE A 518 14.22 16.51 -12.92
C PHE A 518 13.95 15.11 -13.45
N GLY A 519 14.80 14.11 -13.13
CA GLY A 519 14.58 12.72 -13.49
C GLY A 519 13.39 12.08 -12.75
N ILE A 520 13.13 12.48 -11.50
CA ILE A 520 12.01 11.96 -10.69
C ILE A 520 10.72 12.77 -10.87
N LEU A 521 10.82 14.00 -11.34
CA LEU A 521 9.67 14.89 -11.49
C LEU A 521 8.50 14.24 -12.26
N PRO A 522 8.69 13.50 -13.36
CA PRO A 522 7.59 12.81 -14.04
C PRO A 522 6.86 11.81 -13.13
N LEU A 523 7.57 11.06 -12.28
CA LEU A 523 6.92 10.11 -11.34
C LEU A 523 5.99 10.82 -10.35
N THR A 524 6.28 12.07 -10.02
CA THR A 524 5.50 12.85 -9.03
C THR A 524 4.11 13.21 -9.56
N PHE A 525 3.95 13.29 -10.88
CA PHE A 525 2.71 13.73 -11.55
C PHE A 525 2.16 12.69 -12.54
N THR A 526 2.59 11.43 -12.42
CA THR A 526 2.10 10.34 -13.27
C THR A 526 0.59 10.16 -13.07
N THR A 527 -0.11 9.90 -14.17
CA THR A 527 -1.52 9.52 -14.24
C THR A 527 -1.63 8.11 -14.83
N GLY A 528 -2.76 7.44 -14.61
CA GLY A 528 -3.00 6.10 -15.15
C GLY A 528 -2.78 4.98 -14.16
N ALA A 529 -2.59 3.76 -14.67
CA ALA A 529 -2.38 2.56 -13.86
C ALA A 529 -1.10 2.65 -13.04
N GLY A 530 -1.17 2.35 -11.74
CA GLY A 530 -0.02 2.42 -10.83
C GLY A 530 0.43 3.83 -10.48
N ALA A 531 -0.37 4.84 -10.81
CA ALA A 531 -0.06 6.25 -10.54
C ALA A 531 0.08 6.54 -9.05
N GLY A 532 -0.73 5.92 -8.18
CA GLY A 532 -0.65 6.09 -6.74
C GLY A 532 0.70 5.71 -6.17
N ALA A 533 1.21 4.54 -6.54
CA ALA A 533 2.53 4.05 -6.13
C ALA A 533 3.67 4.96 -6.64
N GLN A 534 3.62 5.36 -7.91
CA GLN A 534 4.63 6.24 -8.52
C GLN A 534 4.61 7.63 -7.88
N ASN A 535 3.43 8.19 -7.65
CA ASN A 535 3.25 9.49 -7.01
C ASN A 535 3.75 9.49 -5.55
N ALA A 536 3.52 8.41 -4.79
CA ALA A 536 4.00 8.26 -3.43
C ALA A 536 5.54 8.25 -3.39
N ILE A 537 6.18 7.42 -4.22
CA ILE A 537 7.65 7.38 -4.34
C ILE A 537 8.18 8.73 -4.84
N GLY A 538 7.65 9.24 -5.95
CA GLY A 538 8.11 10.48 -6.58
C GLY A 538 8.04 11.67 -5.64
N THR A 539 6.92 11.84 -4.94
CA THR A 539 6.71 12.96 -4.00
C THR A 539 7.65 12.86 -2.80
N GLY A 540 7.74 11.67 -2.19
CA GLY A 540 8.60 11.45 -1.03
C GLY A 540 10.08 11.70 -1.34
N VAL A 541 10.57 11.16 -2.47
CA VAL A 541 11.97 11.33 -2.89
C VAL A 541 12.25 12.76 -3.33
N LEU A 542 11.39 13.39 -4.13
CA LEU A 542 11.58 14.77 -4.59
C LEU A 542 11.60 15.75 -3.41
N GLY A 543 10.62 15.65 -2.49
CA GLY A 543 10.57 16.47 -1.30
C GLY A 543 11.79 16.28 -0.40
N GLY A 544 12.15 15.01 -0.16
CA GLY A 544 13.33 14.65 0.63
C GLY A 544 14.63 15.17 0.01
N MET A 545 14.76 15.08 -1.31
CA MET A 545 15.95 15.56 -2.02
C MET A 545 16.10 17.08 -1.99
N ILE A 546 15.00 17.84 -2.14
CA ILE A 546 15.05 19.31 -2.07
C ILE A 546 15.55 19.73 -0.69
N THR A 547 14.96 19.20 0.38
CA THR A 547 15.38 19.53 1.74
C THR A 547 16.78 19.01 2.07
N ALA A 548 17.09 17.78 1.66
CA ALA A 548 18.44 17.24 1.80
C ALA A 548 19.47 18.16 1.11
N THR A 549 19.22 18.61 -0.12
CA THR A 549 20.18 19.47 -0.82
C THR A 549 20.40 20.78 -0.06
N ILE A 550 19.36 21.43 0.44
CA ILE A 550 19.45 22.72 1.13
C ILE A 550 20.06 22.55 2.52
N LEU A 551 19.52 21.62 3.33
CA LEU A 551 19.90 21.50 4.74
C LEU A 551 21.22 20.75 4.92
N VAL A 552 21.49 19.72 4.12
CA VAL A 552 22.74 18.94 4.18
C VAL A 552 23.95 19.83 3.89
N LEU A 553 23.84 20.73 2.91
CA LEU A 553 24.89 21.69 2.60
C LEU A 553 25.28 22.54 3.83
N ILE A 554 24.34 22.86 4.73
CA ILE A 554 24.59 23.68 5.92
C ILE A 554 25.06 22.82 7.11
N PHE A 555 24.41 21.68 7.34
CA PHE A 555 24.60 20.89 8.56
C PHE A 555 25.75 19.87 8.47
N VAL A 556 26.10 19.35 7.28
CA VAL A 556 27.23 18.43 7.13
C VAL A 556 28.55 19.06 7.56
N PRO A 557 28.93 20.26 7.07
CA PRO A 557 30.15 20.91 7.51
C PRO A 557 30.17 21.18 9.03
N LEU A 558 28.99 21.55 9.57
CA LEU A 558 28.82 21.79 10.99
C LEU A 558 29.09 20.54 11.84
N PHE A 559 28.44 19.41 11.47
CA PHE A 559 28.61 18.17 12.22
C PHE A 559 30.00 17.57 12.05
N TYR A 560 30.59 17.67 10.87
CA TYR A 560 31.95 17.22 10.66
C TYR A 560 32.92 17.97 11.59
N VAL A 561 32.89 19.30 11.61
CA VAL A 561 33.74 20.10 12.50
C VAL A 561 33.44 19.86 13.98
N LEU A 562 32.17 19.66 14.35
CA LEU A 562 31.75 19.38 15.71
C LEU A 562 32.31 18.03 16.19
N ILE A 563 32.12 16.98 15.44
CA ILE A 563 32.56 15.63 15.79
C ILE A 563 34.08 15.54 15.83
N GLU A 564 34.78 16.13 14.85
CA GLU A 564 36.23 16.19 14.85
C GLU A 564 36.80 17.00 16.03
N LYS A 565 36.12 18.03 16.50
CA LYS A 565 36.54 18.77 17.74
C LYS A 565 36.30 17.96 19.01
N ILE A 566 35.28 17.11 19.07
CA ILE A 566 34.94 16.32 20.28
C ILE A 566 35.77 15.03 20.32
N PHE A 567 35.90 14.34 19.22
CA PHE A 567 36.49 12.99 19.16
C PHE A 567 37.76 12.90 18.32
N GLY A 568 38.10 13.93 17.56
CA GLY A 568 39.30 13.95 16.71
C GLY A 568 40.55 13.79 17.54
N ARG A 569 41.42 12.86 17.19
CA ARG A 569 42.76 12.75 17.75
C ARG A 569 43.51 14.08 17.47
N LYS A 570 44.04 14.72 18.48
CA LYS A 570 44.99 15.84 18.32
C LYS A 570 46.15 15.29 17.45
N HIS A 571 46.17 15.65 16.19
CA HIS A 571 47.32 15.40 15.34
C HIS A 571 48.47 16.20 15.92
N LYS A 572 49.41 15.55 16.63
CA LYS A 572 50.68 16.13 16.94
C LYS A 572 51.35 16.46 15.60
N GLN A 573 51.48 17.72 15.29
CA GLN A 573 52.36 18.18 14.24
C GLN A 573 53.78 17.73 14.62
N THR A 574 54.25 16.62 14.08
CA THR A 574 55.66 16.29 14.03
C THR A 574 56.25 17.16 12.93
N PHE A 575 56.58 18.39 13.27
CA PHE A 575 57.54 19.16 12.51
C PHE A 575 58.87 18.42 12.64
N THR A 576 59.23 17.56 11.67
CA THR A 576 60.62 17.24 11.39
C THR A 576 61.22 18.48 10.77
N SER A 577 62.03 19.17 11.55
CA SER A 577 62.88 20.24 11.02
C SER A 577 63.84 19.65 9.99
N PRO A 578 64.18 20.38 8.92
CA PRO A 578 65.08 19.90 7.85
C PRO A 578 66.55 19.77 8.27
N GLU A 579 66.87 19.76 9.55
CA GLU A 579 68.27 19.83 10.03
C GLU A 579 68.91 18.50 10.47
N ASP A 580 68.20 17.34 10.34
CA ASP A 580 68.77 16.05 10.71
C ASP A 580 69.01 15.16 9.50
N THR A 581 69.70 15.61 8.47
CA THR A 581 70.38 14.77 7.49
C THR A 581 71.84 14.62 7.89
N PRO A 582 72.34 13.44 8.30
CA PRO A 582 73.78 13.21 8.48
C PRO A 582 74.47 13.31 7.11
N PRO A 583 75.69 13.86 7.07
CA PRO A 583 76.45 14.01 5.85
C PRO A 583 76.78 12.65 5.25
N SER A 584 76.45 12.48 3.97
CA SER A 584 76.83 11.32 3.16
C SER A 584 78.36 11.20 3.09
N GLU A 585 78.92 10.14 3.69
CA GLU A 585 80.29 9.73 3.39
C GLU A 585 80.38 9.25 1.95
N VAL A 586 81.19 9.97 1.19
CA VAL A 586 81.72 9.58 -0.10
C VAL A 586 82.74 8.46 0.08
N LYS A 587 82.47 7.30 -0.47
CA LYS A 587 83.49 6.39 -1.04
C LYS A 587 82.97 5.71 -2.28
#